data_f6ddcc45b4e8a3814d0382594097d400
#
_entry.id   f6ddcc45b4e8a3814d0382594097d400
#
_cell.length_a   1.000
_cell.length_b   1.000
_cell.length_c   1.000
_cell.angle_alpha   90.00
_cell.angle_beta   90.00
_cell.angle_gamma   90.00
#
_symmetry.space_group_name_H-M   'P 1'
#
loop_
_entity.id
_entity.type
_entity.pdbx_description
1 polymer ?
#
loop_
_entity_poly.entity_id
_entity_poly.type
_entity_poly.pdbx_seq_one_letter_code
_entity_poly.pdbx_strand_id
1 'polypeptide(L)'
;MIHLSRYGVDFQITPQENPELDNFWRNIYNMWEPDTYESILPHLSKDKVFVDIGAWQGPISLIAQKYSKQCICFEPDPIAYQFLVKNIELNGFTNIIPINAAVSDESELSIGNHELGGGGSSYLRPQNSVKCPTISFPKILDRFNLNEDNISVIKIDIEGYECKLLQDPILKNINVHKHISLHSGFFLNREEYFNNLRVFFGPDYSFPHDEFGSIFINKI
;
A
#
# COMPACT_ATOMS: atom_id res chain seq x y z
N MET A 1 14.31 -3.37 20.04
CA MET A 1 13.04 -3.77 19.39
C MET A 1 11.94 -2.86 19.90
N ILE A 2 11.02 -2.46 19.02
CA ILE A 2 9.82 -1.71 19.38
C ILE A 2 8.68 -2.73 19.39
N HIS A 3 8.02 -2.88 20.54
CA HIS A 3 6.88 -3.80 20.69
C HIS A 3 5.58 -3.04 20.52
N LEU A 4 4.71 -3.54 19.68
CA LEU A 4 3.43 -2.94 19.32
C LEU A 4 2.30 -3.96 19.43
N SER A 5 1.11 -3.46 19.75
CA SER A 5 -0.13 -4.23 19.76
C SER A 5 -1.23 -3.40 19.12
N ARG A 6 -1.81 -3.90 18.04
CA ARG A 6 -2.87 -3.19 17.33
C ARG A 6 -3.79 -4.18 16.62
N TYR A 7 -5.10 -3.95 16.65
CA TYR A 7 -6.10 -4.83 16.04
C TYR A 7 -5.90 -6.31 16.37
N GLY A 8 -5.58 -6.60 17.67
CA GLY A 8 -5.37 -7.94 18.17
C GLY A 8 -4.11 -8.66 17.66
N VAL A 9 -3.17 -7.95 17.05
CA VAL A 9 -1.87 -8.47 16.60
C VAL A 9 -0.78 -7.85 17.46
N ASP A 10 0.02 -8.70 18.10
CA ASP A 10 1.25 -8.31 18.78
C ASP A 10 2.41 -8.54 17.80
N PHE A 11 3.25 -7.55 17.62
CA PHE A 11 4.39 -7.63 16.72
C PHE A 11 5.52 -6.70 17.14
N GLN A 12 6.67 -6.91 16.53
CA GLN A 12 7.88 -6.14 16.79
C GLN A 12 8.33 -5.42 15.53
N ILE A 13 8.89 -4.23 15.71
CA ILE A 13 9.49 -3.42 14.65
C ILE A 13 10.99 -3.26 14.93
N THR A 14 11.77 -3.33 13.89
CA THR A 14 13.21 -3.02 13.90
C THR A 14 13.40 -1.55 14.32
N PRO A 15 14.22 -1.25 15.32
CA PRO A 15 14.52 0.12 15.69
C PRO A 15 15.05 0.93 14.51
N GLN A 16 14.64 2.18 14.43
CA GLN A 16 15.04 3.08 13.36
C GLN A 16 16.21 3.96 13.81
N GLU A 17 17.21 4.12 12.95
CA GLU A 17 18.30 5.07 13.19
C GLU A 17 17.81 6.52 13.04
N ASN A 18 16.81 6.72 12.18
CA ASN A 18 16.16 8.00 12.01
C ASN A 18 15.23 8.31 13.19
N PRO A 19 15.44 9.43 13.92
CA PRO A 19 14.62 9.75 15.08
C PRO A 19 13.13 9.99 14.78
N GLU A 20 12.79 10.49 13.59
CA GLU A 20 11.41 10.74 13.19
C GLU A 20 10.67 9.43 12.94
N LEU A 21 11.33 8.48 12.28
CA LEU A 21 10.77 7.14 12.05
C LEU A 21 10.67 6.34 13.36
N ASP A 22 11.67 6.45 14.24
CA ASP A 22 11.62 5.81 15.57
C ASP A 22 10.46 6.39 16.39
N ASN A 23 10.30 7.72 16.37
CA ASN A 23 9.17 8.40 17.01
C ASN A 23 7.82 7.99 16.40
N PHE A 24 7.73 7.85 15.07
CA PHE A 24 6.52 7.37 14.40
C PHE A 24 6.09 6.02 14.96
N TRP A 25 6.97 5.03 14.96
CA TRP A 25 6.66 3.69 15.42
C TRP A 25 6.32 3.63 16.92
N ARG A 26 7.00 4.39 17.77
CA ARG A 26 6.78 4.36 19.23
C ARG A 26 5.54 5.11 19.68
N ASN A 27 5.25 6.24 19.05
CA ASN A 27 4.30 7.20 19.62
C ASN A 27 3.12 7.53 18.71
N ILE A 28 3.26 7.39 17.39
CA ILE A 28 2.25 7.81 16.41
C ILE A 28 1.49 6.61 15.83
N TYR A 29 2.18 5.54 15.53
CA TYR A 29 1.65 4.39 14.78
C TYR A 29 0.31 3.85 15.30
N ASN A 30 0.11 3.77 16.60
CA ASN A 30 -1.13 3.23 17.17
C ASN A 30 -2.38 4.06 16.84
N MET A 31 -2.21 5.33 16.49
CA MET A 31 -3.29 6.23 16.07
C MET A 31 -3.23 6.59 14.57
N TRP A 32 -2.22 6.09 13.87
CA TRP A 32 -1.99 6.39 12.46
C TRP A 32 -3.00 5.67 11.57
N GLU A 33 -3.63 6.40 10.67
CA GLU A 33 -4.57 5.92 9.65
C GLU A 33 -5.59 4.88 10.12
N PRO A 34 -6.42 5.14 11.14
CA PRO A 34 -7.42 4.19 11.57
C PRO A 34 -8.41 3.83 10.45
N ASP A 35 -8.77 4.80 9.61
CA ASP A 35 -9.71 4.63 8.49
C ASP A 35 -9.22 3.61 7.46
N THR A 36 -7.90 3.55 7.21
CA THR A 36 -7.29 2.54 6.34
C THR A 36 -7.53 1.14 6.87
N TYR A 37 -7.30 0.92 8.18
CA TYR A 37 -7.55 -0.39 8.80
C TYR A 37 -9.04 -0.74 8.84
N GLU A 38 -9.91 0.22 9.15
CA GLU A 38 -11.36 0.03 9.18
C GLU A 38 -11.93 -0.29 7.79
N SER A 39 -11.32 0.24 6.75
CA SER A 39 -11.68 -0.06 5.36
C SER A 39 -11.19 -1.43 4.88
N ILE A 40 -10.07 -1.93 5.39
CA ILE A 40 -9.42 -3.15 4.90
C ILE A 40 -9.81 -4.38 5.72
N LEU A 41 -9.70 -4.31 7.05
CA LEU A 41 -9.79 -5.48 7.92
C LEU A 41 -11.11 -6.25 7.82
N PRO A 42 -12.31 -5.61 7.70
CA PRO A 42 -13.58 -6.32 7.58
C PRO A 42 -13.71 -7.17 6.30
N HIS A 43 -12.91 -6.87 5.28
CA HIS A 43 -12.94 -7.54 3.97
C HIS A 43 -11.87 -8.62 3.81
N LEU A 44 -10.92 -8.74 4.76
CA LEU A 44 -9.91 -9.79 4.73
C LEU A 44 -10.52 -11.17 4.99
N SER A 45 -9.90 -12.20 4.43
CA SER A 45 -10.33 -13.60 4.61
C SER A 45 -9.14 -14.53 4.75
N LYS A 46 -9.23 -15.48 5.69
CA LYS A 46 -8.24 -16.55 5.91
C LYS A 46 -8.06 -17.47 4.71
N ASP A 47 -9.00 -17.48 3.78
CA ASP A 47 -8.95 -18.32 2.59
C ASP A 47 -8.45 -17.57 1.36
N LYS A 48 -8.25 -16.25 1.48
CA LYS A 48 -7.91 -15.36 0.36
C LYS A 48 -6.63 -14.57 0.59
N VAL A 49 -6.10 -14.05 -0.51
CA VAL A 49 -4.89 -13.24 -0.54
C VAL A 49 -5.22 -11.75 -0.35
N PHE A 50 -4.40 -11.08 0.44
CA PHE A 50 -4.31 -9.63 0.51
C PHE A 50 -3.14 -9.14 -0.36
N VAL A 51 -3.39 -8.17 -1.22
CA VAL A 51 -2.37 -7.54 -2.08
C VAL A 51 -2.13 -6.12 -1.58
N ASP A 52 -0.91 -5.82 -1.15
CA ASP A 52 -0.48 -4.53 -0.61
C ASP A 52 0.49 -3.85 -1.58
N ILE A 53 0.00 -2.86 -2.32
CA ILE A 53 0.79 -2.08 -3.28
C ILE A 53 1.20 -0.77 -2.60
N GLY A 54 2.50 -0.61 -2.35
CA GLY A 54 3.07 0.44 -1.51
C GLY A 54 3.07 0.02 -0.03
N ALA A 55 3.77 -1.08 0.26
CA ALA A 55 3.74 -1.67 1.59
C ALA A 55 4.63 -0.94 2.61
N TRP A 56 5.52 -0.07 2.15
CA TRP A 56 6.51 0.62 2.99
C TRP A 56 7.25 -0.37 3.91
N GLN A 57 7.36 -0.09 5.21
CA GLN A 57 7.98 -0.97 6.21
C GLN A 57 7.01 -2.04 6.77
N GLY A 58 5.79 -2.13 6.21
CA GLY A 58 4.79 -3.14 6.49
C GLY A 58 3.71 -2.81 7.52
N PRO A 59 3.37 -1.53 7.82
CA PRO A 59 2.43 -1.20 8.89
C PRO A 59 1.07 -1.91 8.74
N ILE A 60 0.57 -2.02 7.52
CA ILE A 60 -0.70 -2.70 7.23
C ILE A 60 -0.50 -4.21 7.11
N SER A 61 0.49 -4.65 6.34
CA SER A 61 0.73 -6.07 6.05
C SER A 61 1.05 -6.91 7.28
N LEU A 62 1.79 -6.36 8.27
CA LEU A 62 2.10 -7.05 9.54
C LEU A 62 0.84 -7.33 10.39
N ILE A 63 -0.23 -6.56 10.20
CA ILE A 63 -1.53 -6.82 10.82
C ILE A 63 -2.39 -7.70 9.92
N ALA A 64 -2.50 -7.39 8.63
CA ALA A 64 -3.35 -8.07 7.68
C ALA A 64 -3.04 -9.57 7.56
N GLN A 65 -1.78 -9.98 7.77
CA GLN A 65 -1.35 -11.39 7.73
C GLN A 65 -2.13 -12.27 8.72
N LYS A 66 -2.56 -11.73 9.86
CA LYS A 66 -3.39 -12.47 10.83
C LYS A 66 -4.75 -12.83 10.25
N TYR A 67 -5.27 -12.05 9.36
CA TYR A 67 -6.63 -12.14 8.81
C TYR A 67 -6.68 -12.65 7.37
N SER A 68 -5.52 -12.89 6.75
CA SER A 68 -5.38 -13.33 5.36
C SER A 68 -4.74 -14.70 5.27
N LYS A 69 -5.02 -15.43 4.19
CA LYS A 69 -4.28 -16.64 3.82
C LYS A 69 -2.82 -16.30 3.57
N GLN A 70 -2.59 -15.23 2.82
CA GLN A 70 -1.28 -14.73 2.44
C GLN A 70 -1.37 -13.22 2.18
N CYS A 71 -0.29 -12.50 2.45
CA CYS A 71 -0.10 -11.12 2.03
C CYS A 71 0.99 -11.07 0.96
N ILE A 72 0.73 -10.41 -0.18
CA ILE A 72 1.74 -10.15 -1.21
C ILE A 72 1.98 -8.66 -1.22
N CYS A 73 3.20 -8.24 -0.89
CA CYS A 73 3.55 -6.85 -0.60
C CYS A 73 4.55 -6.33 -1.63
N PHE A 74 4.24 -5.20 -2.25
CA PHE A 74 5.10 -4.53 -3.22
C PHE A 74 5.61 -3.24 -2.61
N GLU A 75 6.94 -3.10 -2.54
CA GLU A 75 7.62 -1.89 -2.06
C GLU A 75 8.82 -1.59 -2.95
N PRO A 76 8.78 -0.50 -3.72
CA PRO A 76 9.86 -0.15 -4.64
C PRO A 76 11.07 0.49 -3.97
N ASP A 77 10.92 1.22 -2.85
CA ASP A 77 12.04 1.83 -2.14
C ASP A 77 12.91 0.73 -1.50
N PRO A 78 14.19 0.61 -1.87
CA PRO A 78 15.03 -0.46 -1.38
C PRO A 78 15.30 -0.38 0.13
N ILE A 79 15.25 0.82 0.72
CA ILE A 79 15.47 1.00 2.17
C ILE A 79 14.21 0.58 2.93
N ALA A 80 13.04 1.07 2.53
CA ALA A 80 11.76 0.67 3.10
C ALA A 80 11.54 -0.85 2.96
N TYR A 81 11.86 -1.40 1.80
CA TYR A 81 11.80 -2.84 1.54
C TYR A 81 12.71 -3.66 2.49
N GLN A 82 13.94 -3.21 2.76
CA GLN A 82 14.82 -3.89 3.70
C GLN A 82 14.24 -3.91 5.12
N PHE A 83 13.60 -2.82 5.56
CA PHE A 83 12.90 -2.79 6.84
C PHE A 83 11.67 -3.69 6.84
N LEU A 84 10.90 -3.73 5.75
CA LEU A 84 9.78 -4.65 5.59
C LEU A 84 10.23 -6.11 5.78
N VAL A 85 11.29 -6.53 5.09
CA VAL A 85 11.86 -7.88 5.22
C VAL A 85 12.30 -8.16 6.66
N LYS A 86 13.08 -7.26 7.26
CA LYS A 86 13.52 -7.40 8.65
C LYS A 86 12.37 -7.51 9.63
N ASN A 87 11.30 -6.72 9.44
CA ASN A 87 10.13 -6.76 10.31
C ASN A 87 9.36 -8.07 10.16
N ILE A 88 9.25 -8.62 8.94
CA ILE A 88 8.66 -9.94 8.70
C ILE A 88 9.45 -11.04 9.41
N GLU A 89 10.78 -11.06 9.21
CA GLU A 89 11.69 -12.04 9.81
C GLU A 89 11.68 -11.97 11.34
N LEU A 90 11.72 -10.76 11.89
CA LEU A 90 11.71 -10.50 13.34
C LEU A 90 10.48 -11.10 14.02
N ASN A 91 9.35 -11.11 13.33
CA ASN A 91 8.09 -11.65 13.85
C ASN A 91 7.84 -13.11 13.47
N GLY A 92 8.70 -13.71 12.65
CA GLY A 92 8.52 -15.08 12.16
C GLY A 92 7.26 -15.27 11.31
N PHE A 93 6.79 -14.21 10.63
CA PHE A 93 5.61 -14.28 9.77
C PHE A 93 5.96 -14.99 8.46
N THR A 94 5.31 -16.13 8.20
CA THR A 94 5.61 -17.00 7.06
C THR A 94 4.65 -16.83 5.88
N ASN A 95 3.58 -16.08 6.07
CA ASN A 95 2.56 -15.85 5.06
C ASN A 95 2.59 -14.44 4.43
N ILE A 96 3.66 -13.67 4.63
CA ILE A 96 3.91 -12.41 3.94
C ILE A 96 5.01 -12.63 2.90
N ILE A 97 4.75 -12.26 1.66
CA ILE A 97 5.71 -12.31 0.55
C ILE A 97 6.07 -10.88 0.16
N PRO A 98 7.22 -10.36 0.56
CA PRO A 98 7.69 -9.04 0.15
C PRO A 98 8.34 -9.11 -1.23
N ILE A 99 8.10 -8.09 -2.06
CA ILE A 99 8.66 -7.94 -3.40
C ILE A 99 9.18 -6.52 -3.57
N ASN A 100 10.47 -6.39 -3.87
CA ASN A 100 11.07 -5.09 -4.14
C ASN A 100 10.82 -4.70 -5.61
N ALA A 101 9.67 -4.15 -5.87
CA ALA A 101 9.27 -3.64 -7.20
C ALA A 101 8.12 -2.64 -7.07
N ALA A 102 8.05 -1.70 -8.00
CA ALA A 102 6.87 -0.90 -8.25
C ALA A 102 5.86 -1.69 -9.10
N VAL A 103 4.57 -1.52 -8.81
CA VAL A 103 3.52 -2.06 -9.68
C VAL A 103 3.26 -1.06 -10.80
N SER A 104 3.65 -1.43 -12.02
CA SER A 104 3.57 -0.58 -13.22
C SER A 104 3.73 -1.41 -14.48
N ASP A 105 3.18 -0.92 -15.59
CA ASP A 105 3.38 -1.45 -16.95
C ASP A 105 4.65 -0.89 -17.64
N GLU A 106 5.26 0.15 -17.07
CA GLU A 106 6.55 0.64 -17.54
C GLU A 106 7.67 -0.37 -17.27
N SER A 107 8.68 -0.38 -18.12
CA SER A 107 9.82 -1.30 -17.97
C SER A 107 10.72 -0.95 -16.78
N GLU A 108 10.72 0.30 -16.35
CA GLU A 108 11.50 0.84 -15.24
C GLU A 108 10.83 2.11 -14.73
N LEU A 109 10.79 2.30 -13.41
CA LEU A 109 10.36 3.55 -12.79
C LEU A 109 11.49 4.19 -12.01
N SER A 110 11.47 5.52 -11.95
CA SER A 110 12.31 6.29 -11.03
C SER A 110 11.41 6.87 -9.94
N ILE A 111 11.70 6.55 -8.71
CA ILE A 111 11.02 7.11 -7.52
C ILE A 111 11.96 8.08 -6.83
N GLY A 112 11.41 9.20 -6.33
CA GLY A 112 12.17 10.09 -5.46
C GLY A 112 12.57 9.35 -4.20
N ASN A 113 13.88 9.32 -3.90
CA ASN A 113 14.37 8.72 -2.67
C ASN A 113 14.40 9.81 -1.60
N HIS A 114 13.71 9.60 -0.51
CA HIS A 114 13.90 10.38 0.70
C HIS A 114 14.99 9.68 1.53
N GLU A 115 15.98 10.45 2.02
CA GLU A 115 17.13 9.94 2.82
C GLU A 115 16.70 9.07 4.01
N LEU A 116 15.42 9.07 4.35
CA LEU A 116 14.83 8.43 5.50
C LEU A 116 14.24 7.03 5.22
N GLY A 117 14.29 6.54 3.97
CA GLY A 117 13.75 5.21 3.64
C GLY A 117 12.29 5.02 4.03
N GLY A 118 11.50 6.07 3.95
CA GLY A 118 10.13 5.99 4.39
C GLY A 118 9.33 7.26 4.14
N GLY A 119 8.02 7.15 4.05
CA GLY A 119 7.02 8.23 4.09
C GLY A 119 7.15 9.40 3.10
N GLY A 120 8.17 9.44 2.28
CA GLY A 120 8.46 10.52 1.35
C GLY A 120 8.99 10.07 0.01
N SER A 121 9.16 8.76 -0.21
CA SER A 121 9.51 8.22 -1.52
C SER A 121 8.29 8.33 -2.42
N SER A 122 8.36 9.21 -3.42
CA SER A 122 7.22 9.54 -4.26
C SER A 122 7.62 9.56 -5.73
N TYR A 123 6.75 9.05 -6.58
CA TYR A 123 6.89 9.18 -8.04
C TYR A 123 6.96 10.66 -8.48
N LEU A 124 6.30 11.55 -7.76
CA LEU A 124 6.19 12.97 -8.11
C LEU A 124 7.34 13.85 -7.58
N ARG A 125 8.31 13.26 -6.86
CA ARG A 125 9.48 13.99 -6.35
C ARG A 125 10.76 13.46 -6.97
N PRO A 126 11.13 13.90 -8.19
CA PRO A 126 12.25 13.31 -8.95
C PRO A 126 13.65 13.67 -8.39
N GLN A 127 13.74 14.47 -7.32
CA GLN A 127 15.02 14.80 -6.72
C GLN A 127 15.59 13.57 -6.00
N ASN A 128 16.85 13.24 -6.28
CA ASN A 128 17.53 12.04 -5.78
C ASN A 128 16.82 10.72 -6.14
N SER A 129 16.35 10.61 -7.37
CA SER A 129 15.58 9.44 -7.80
C SER A 129 16.41 8.16 -7.84
N VAL A 130 15.80 7.08 -7.39
CA VAL A 130 16.33 5.72 -7.51
C VAL A 130 15.50 4.97 -8.54
N LYS A 131 16.18 4.27 -9.44
CA LYS A 131 15.53 3.36 -10.37
C LYS A 131 15.10 2.09 -9.62
N CYS A 132 13.86 1.69 -9.84
CA CYS A 132 13.31 0.48 -9.26
C CYS A 132 12.77 -0.46 -10.33
N PRO A 133 12.87 -1.79 -10.12
CA PRO A 133 12.25 -2.76 -10.98
C PRO A 133 10.73 -2.61 -10.93
N THR A 134 10.06 -3.00 -12.01
CA THR A 134 8.62 -2.95 -12.13
C THR A 134 8.02 -4.32 -12.40
N ILE A 135 6.77 -4.47 -12.02
CA ILE A 135 5.94 -5.62 -12.38
C ILE A 135 4.53 -5.13 -12.70
N SER A 136 3.99 -5.51 -13.85
CA SER A 136 2.62 -5.12 -14.20
C SER A 136 1.59 -5.95 -13.42
N PHE A 137 0.40 -5.37 -13.19
CA PHE A 137 -0.65 -6.06 -12.45
C PHE A 137 -1.07 -7.39 -13.09
N PRO A 138 -1.22 -7.53 -14.43
CA PRO A 138 -1.45 -8.83 -15.06
C PRO A 138 -0.37 -9.87 -14.75
N LYS A 139 0.91 -9.48 -14.72
CA LYS A 139 2.01 -10.40 -14.36
C LYS A 139 1.96 -10.82 -12.88
N ILE A 140 1.44 -9.96 -12.01
CA ILE A 140 1.20 -10.34 -10.60
C ILE A 140 0.15 -11.44 -10.53
N LEU A 141 -0.98 -11.28 -11.23
CA LEU A 141 -2.03 -12.29 -11.28
C LEU A 141 -1.50 -13.63 -11.78
N ASP A 142 -0.76 -13.62 -12.88
CA ASP A 142 -0.15 -14.85 -13.45
C ASP A 142 0.86 -15.49 -12.48
N ARG A 143 1.79 -14.70 -11.95
CA ARG A 143 2.89 -15.19 -11.11
C ARG A 143 2.40 -15.89 -9.84
N PHE A 144 1.33 -15.38 -9.24
CA PHE A 144 0.79 -15.85 -7.97
C PHE A 144 -0.51 -16.64 -8.14
N ASN A 145 -0.92 -16.91 -9.39
CA ASN A 145 -2.19 -17.58 -9.73
C ASN A 145 -3.38 -16.92 -9.04
N LEU A 146 -3.47 -15.59 -9.17
CA LEU A 146 -4.49 -14.76 -8.54
C LEU A 146 -5.64 -14.45 -9.50
N ASN A 147 -6.83 -14.36 -8.94
CA ASN A 147 -8.06 -13.93 -9.62
C ASN A 147 -9.04 -13.33 -8.58
N GLU A 148 -10.21 -12.89 -9.03
CA GLU A 148 -11.22 -12.28 -8.16
C GLU A 148 -11.80 -13.24 -7.09
N ASP A 149 -11.70 -14.55 -7.28
CA ASP A 149 -12.21 -15.53 -6.31
C ASP A 149 -11.24 -15.71 -5.13
N ASN A 150 -9.94 -15.53 -5.35
CA ASN A 150 -8.91 -15.80 -4.34
C ASN A 150 -8.19 -14.55 -3.80
N ILE A 151 -8.51 -13.35 -4.29
CA ILE A 151 -8.10 -12.08 -3.68
C ILE A 151 -9.24 -11.58 -2.77
N SER A 152 -8.90 -11.14 -1.56
CA SER A 152 -9.85 -10.49 -0.65
C SER A 152 -9.85 -8.97 -0.81
N VAL A 153 -8.67 -8.37 -0.78
CA VAL A 153 -8.47 -6.91 -0.84
C VAL A 153 -7.22 -6.58 -1.64
N ILE A 154 -7.29 -5.51 -2.40
CA ILE A 154 -6.13 -4.83 -3.00
C ILE A 154 -6.02 -3.44 -2.35
N LYS A 155 -4.93 -3.18 -1.62
CA LYS A 155 -4.56 -1.84 -1.16
C LYS A 155 -3.62 -1.20 -2.16
N ILE A 156 -3.83 0.09 -2.44
CA ILE A 156 -2.96 0.92 -3.30
C ILE A 156 -2.69 2.23 -2.56
N ASP A 157 -1.42 2.48 -2.27
CA ASP A 157 -0.96 3.65 -1.55
C ASP A 157 0.51 3.89 -1.95
N ILE A 158 0.72 4.65 -3.03
CA ILE A 158 1.98 4.73 -3.78
C ILE A 158 2.44 6.15 -4.10
N GLU A 159 2.00 7.09 -3.27
CA GLU A 159 2.53 8.44 -3.20
C GLU A 159 2.57 9.18 -4.57
N GLY A 160 1.44 9.11 -5.32
CA GLY A 160 1.19 9.91 -6.51
C GLY A 160 1.19 9.17 -7.84
N TYR A 161 1.43 7.85 -7.86
CA TYR A 161 1.32 7.05 -9.09
C TYR A 161 -0.06 6.39 -9.26
N GLU A 162 -0.96 6.53 -8.30
CA GLU A 162 -2.25 5.85 -8.25
C GLU A 162 -3.08 6.06 -9.52
N CYS A 163 -3.18 7.32 -9.97
CA CYS A 163 -3.97 7.64 -11.17
C CYS A 163 -3.45 6.98 -12.44
N LYS A 164 -2.14 6.78 -12.53
CA LYS A 164 -1.54 6.11 -13.68
C LYS A 164 -1.74 4.60 -13.58
N LEU A 165 -1.50 4.03 -12.40
CA LEU A 165 -1.72 2.60 -12.15
C LEU A 165 -3.18 2.20 -12.39
N LEU A 166 -4.14 3.04 -12.00
CA LEU A 166 -5.57 2.78 -12.19
C LEU A 166 -6.04 2.84 -13.65
N GLN A 167 -5.18 3.25 -14.59
CA GLN A 167 -5.47 3.12 -16.03
C GLN A 167 -5.35 1.68 -16.52
N ASP A 168 -4.70 0.78 -15.75
CA ASP A 168 -4.70 -0.66 -16.05
C ASP A 168 -6.14 -1.20 -16.03
N PRO A 169 -6.65 -1.71 -17.17
CA PRO A 169 -8.04 -2.13 -17.28
C PRO A 169 -8.36 -3.38 -16.45
N ILE A 170 -7.38 -4.23 -16.19
CA ILE A 170 -7.56 -5.44 -15.37
C ILE A 170 -7.67 -5.04 -13.91
N LEU A 171 -6.73 -4.21 -13.42
CA LEU A 171 -6.79 -3.71 -12.04
C LEU A 171 -8.07 -2.89 -11.79
N LYS A 172 -8.47 -2.07 -12.76
CA LYS A 172 -9.70 -1.28 -12.67
C LYS A 172 -10.94 -2.17 -12.54
N ASN A 173 -11.07 -3.19 -13.39
CA ASN A 173 -12.30 -3.95 -13.56
C ASN A 173 -12.39 -5.21 -12.69
N ILE A 174 -11.28 -5.69 -12.11
CA ILE A 174 -11.32 -6.86 -11.23
C ILE A 174 -12.28 -6.63 -10.06
N ASN A 175 -13.20 -7.58 -9.85
CA ASN A 175 -14.29 -7.46 -8.88
C ASN A 175 -13.86 -7.88 -7.47
N VAL A 176 -12.94 -7.11 -6.87
CA VAL A 176 -12.45 -7.29 -5.49
C VAL A 176 -12.55 -5.97 -4.74
N HIS A 177 -12.59 -6.03 -3.42
CA HIS A 177 -12.51 -4.82 -2.59
C HIS A 177 -11.17 -4.11 -2.82
N LYS A 178 -11.22 -2.81 -3.10
CA LYS A 178 -10.03 -1.98 -3.29
C LYS A 178 -10.02 -0.85 -2.27
N HIS A 179 -8.93 -0.73 -1.55
CA HIS A 179 -8.61 0.44 -0.76
C HIS A 179 -7.52 1.24 -1.48
N ILE A 180 -7.81 2.47 -1.85
CA ILE A 180 -6.89 3.33 -2.60
C ILE A 180 -6.73 4.64 -1.86
N SER A 181 -5.54 4.88 -1.32
CA SER A 181 -5.16 6.17 -0.74
C SER A 181 -4.69 7.09 -1.85
N LEU A 182 -5.45 8.15 -2.09
CA LEU A 182 -5.10 9.14 -3.11
C LEU A 182 -4.53 10.38 -2.42
N HIS A 183 -3.30 10.67 -2.73
CA HIS A 183 -2.58 11.82 -2.15
C HIS A 183 -2.97 13.11 -2.86
N SER A 184 -4.06 13.75 -2.39
CA SER A 184 -4.63 14.97 -3.00
C SER A 184 -3.71 16.20 -2.98
N GLY A 185 -2.69 16.21 -2.14
CA GLY A 185 -1.67 17.27 -2.10
C GLY A 185 -0.87 17.45 -3.39
N PHE A 186 -0.97 16.48 -4.31
CA PHE A 186 -0.32 16.52 -5.61
C PHE A 186 -1.19 17.08 -6.74
N PHE A 187 -2.46 17.44 -6.47
CA PHE A 187 -3.39 17.92 -7.50
C PHE A 187 -3.66 19.42 -7.37
N LEU A 188 -3.49 20.16 -8.48
CA LEU A 188 -3.69 21.61 -8.55
C LEU A 188 -5.18 22.00 -8.39
N ASN A 189 -6.12 21.10 -8.71
CA ASN A 189 -7.55 21.34 -8.60
C ASN A 189 -8.25 20.08 -8.04
N ARG A 190 -8.53 20.10 -6.74
CA ARG A 190 -9.12 18.97 -6.00
C ARG A 190 -10.53 18.61 -6.52
N GLU A 191 -11.36 19.60 -6.84
CA GLU A 191 -12.72 19.36 -7.29
C GLU A 191 -12.76 18.73 -8.70
N GLU A 192 -11.95 19.21 -9.62
CA GLU A 192 -11.80 18.64 -10.96
C GLU A 192 -11.31 17.18 -10.87
N TYR A 193 -10.39 16.93 -9.97
CA TYR A 193 -9.87 15.59 -9.74
C TYR A 193 -10.94 14.61 -9.23
N PHE A 194 -11.75 15.01 -8.24
CA PHE A 194 -12.88 14.22 -7.76
C PHE A 194 -13.91 13.93 -8.87
N ASN A 195 -14.18 14.92 -9.70
CA ASN A 195 -15.09 14.73 -10.84
C ASN A 195 -14.52 13.74 -11.85
N ASN A 196 -13.23 13.80 -12.13
CA ASN A 196 -12.55 12.84 -13.01
C ASN A 196 -12.58 11.41 -12.43
N LEU A 197 -12.38 11.25 -11.12
CA LEU A 197 -12.52 9.94 -10.45
C LEU A 197 -13.93 9.38 -10.58
N ARG A 198 -14.97 10.18 -10.35
CA ARG A 198 -16.35 9.75 -10.48
C ARG A 198 -16.68 9.34 -11.92
N VAL A 199 -16.18 10.07 -12.89
CA VAL A 199 -16.32 9.72 -14.32
C VAL A 199 -15.56 8.44 -14.65
N PHE A 200 -14.35 8.29 -14.09
CA PHE A 200 -13.48 7.15 -14.37
C PHE A 200 -13.98 5.85 -13.76
N PHE A 201 -14.40 5.87 -12.50
CA PHE A 201 -14.86 4.67 -11.78
C PHE A 201 -16.35 4.38 -11.99
N GLY A 202 -17.18 5.40 -12.24
CA GLY A 202 -18.62 5.26 -12.40
C GLY A 202 -19.40 5.26 -11.08
N PRO A 203 -20.73 5.03 -11.15
CA PRO A 203 -21.62 5.17 -10.00
C PRO A 203 -21.49 4.10 -8.92
N ASP A 204 -20.84 2.98 -9.23
CA ASP A 204 -20.70 1.84 -8.31
C ASP A 204 -19.56 2.04 -7.29
N TYR A 205 -18.98 3.24 -7.23
CA TYR A 205 -17.89 3.55 -6.33
C TYR A 205 -18.18 4.77 -5.47
N SER A 206 -17.86 4.66 -4.20
CA SER A 206 -17.87 5.77 -3.25
C SER A 206 -16.45 6.31 -3.05
N PHE A 207 -16.36 7.59 -2.72
CA PHE A 207 -15.10 8.33 -2.55
C PHE A 207 -15.09 9.06 -1.21
N PRO A 208 -15.15 8.34 -0.07
CA PRO A 208 -14.94 8.97 1.22
C PRO A 208 -13.53 9.53 1.31
N HIS A 209 -13.35 10.58 2.11
CA HIS A 209 -12.06 11.21 2.33
C HIS A 209 -11.87 11.44 3.83
N ASP A 210 -10.62 11.32 4.28
CA ASP A 210 -10.24 11.69 5.64
C ASP A 210 -10.03 13.20 5.80
N GLU A 211 -9.80 13.63 7.04
CA GLU A 211 -9.50 15.02 7.38
C GLU A 211 -8.14 15.51 6.84
N PHE A 212 -7.23 14.59 6.47
CA PHE A 212 -5.93 14.89 5.86
C PHE A 212 -5.99 14.96 4.34
N GLY A 213 -7.11 14.59 3.74
CA GLY A 213 -7.36 14.69 2.31
C GLY A 213 -6.99 13.45 1.50
N SER A 214 -6.67 12.34 2.14
CA SER A 214 -6.62 11.03 1.49
C SER A 214 -8.02 10.63 1.05
N ILE A 215 -8.13 10.07 -0.14
CA ILE A 215 -9.40 9.65 -0.73
C ILE A 215 -9.39 8.14 -0.81
N PHE A 216 -10.39 7.52 -0.22
CA PHE A 216 -10.60 6.10 -0.31
C PHE A 216 -11.55 5.80 -1.46
N ILE A 217 -11.27 4.77 -2.25
CA ILE A 217 -12.14 4.34 -3.34
C ILE A 217 -12.70 2.98 -2.94
N ASN A 218 -13.98 2.97 -2.59
CA ASN A 218 -14.68 1.77 -2.22
C ASN A 218 -15.71 1.43 -3.30
N LYS A 219 -15.75 0.19 -3.76
CA LYS A 219 -16.86 -0.32 -4.56
C LYS A 219 -18.09 -0.46 -3.65
N ILE A 220 -19.22 0.12 -4.07
CA ILE A 220 -20.50 0.04 -3.35
C ILE A 220 -21.12 -1.34 -3.54
#